data_826c872a16ba7a198dc693bf82c38b11
#
_entry.id   826c872a16ba7a198dc693bf82c38b11
#
_cell.length_a   1.000
_cell.length_b   1.000
_cell.length_c   1.000
_cell.angle_alpha   90.00
_cell.angle_beta   90.00
_cell.angle_gamma   90.00
#
_symmetry.space_group_name_H-M   'P 1'
#
loop_
_entity.id
_entity.type
_entity.pdbx_description
1 polymer ?
#
loop_
_entity_poly.entity_id
_entity_poly.type
_entity_poly.pdbx_seq_one_letter_code
_entity_poly.pdbx_strand_id
1 'polypeptide(L)'
;NYRIFAPEIPDQIDFAGEPAPLHLVTVREKLDRELLINTYWHTSTLTLMKRANRYFPMIESILREHNIPDDFKYLALVESRLENVISPRGATGFWQFLKETAREYGLEVNLEVDERYDPEKSTVAACEYLKKAFSEYQNWTLVAASYNGGNRRIGEAVEEQNTTDYYELWLNEETSRYIYRILAVKTIFQNPTRYGFYLTPSDLYPEIPSEEIRVEKDIPDLMAFADSLGIFRLILNKIKPL
;
A
#
# COMPACT_ATOMS: atom_id res chain seq x y z
N ASN A 1 22.27 -25.38 -2.81
CA ASN A 1 21.07 -26.18 -2.56
C ASN A 1 19.97 -25.26 -2.02
N TYR A 2 18.86 -25.16 -2.73
CA TYR A 2 17.66 -24.48 -2.26
C TYR A 2 17.04 -25.31 -1.11
N ARG A 3 16.87 -24.68 0.05
CA ARG A 3 16.25 -25.33 1.21
C ARG A 3 14.88 -24.74 1.46
N ILE A 4 13.87 -25.58 1.61
CA ILE A 4 12.55 -25.18 2.08
C ILE A 4 12.57 -25.25 3.62
N PHE A 5 12.15 -24.20 4.28
CA PHE A 5 12.08 -24.08 5.74
C PHE A 5 10.75 -23.43 6.15
N ALA A 6 10.30 -23.67 7.37
CA ALA A 6 9.17 -22.92 7.91
C ALA A 6 9.67 -21.52 8.32
N PRO A 7 9.07 -20.43 7.76
CA PRO A 7 9.42 -19.09 8.20
C PRO A 7 9.15 -18.93 9.70
N GLU A 8 10.02 -18.21 10.37
CA GLU A 8 9.83 -17.95 11.78
C GLU A 8 8.74 -16.92 12.02
N ILE A 9 7.77 -17.25 12.88
CA ILE A 9 6.75 -16.30 13.32
C ILE A 9 7.35 -15.49 14.47
N PRO A 10 7.35 -14.14 14.42
CA PRO A 10 7.87 -13.32 15.51
C PRO A 10 7.08 -13.55 16.80
N ASP A 11 7.74 -13.35 17.93
CA ASP A 11 7.08 -13.47 19.25
C ASP A 11 6.07 -12.34 19.49
N GLN A 12 6.34 -11.17 18.91
CA GLN A 12 5.51 -9.97 18.98
C GLN A 12 5.52 -9.26 17.65
N ILE A 13 4.39 -8.72 17.28
CA ILE A 13 4.21 -7.83 16.13
C ILE A 13 3.04 -6.89 16.41
N ASP A 14 3.14 -5.69 15.87
CA ASP A 14 2.09 -4.68 15.94
C ASP A 14 1.79 -4.11 14.55
N PHE A 15 0.63 -3.50 14.42
CA PHE A 15 0.31 -2.59 13.33
C PHE A 15 0.03 -1.20 13.90
N ALA A 16 0.81 -0.21 13.50
CA ALA A 16 0.68 1.17 13.97
C ALA A 16 0.70 1.33 15.51
N GLY A 17 1.50 0.48 16.20
CA GLY A 17 1.59 0.44 17.66
C GLY A 17 0.49 -0.41 18.34
N GLU A 18 -0.43 -0.99 17.60
CA GLU A 18 -1.48 -1.88 18.10
C GLU A 18 -1.02 -3.34 18.00
N PRO A 19 -0.84 -4.06 19.13
CA PRO A 19 -0.27 -5.40 19.12
C PRO A 19 -1.24 -6.44 18.53
N ALA A 20 -0.71 -7.33 17.68
CA ALA A 20 -1.46 -8.51 17.26
C ALA A 20 -1.43 -9.59 18.35
N PRO A 21 -2.57 -10.22 18.70
CA PRO A 21 -2.66 -11.20 19.79
C PRO A 21 -2.13 -12.58 19.35
N LEU A 22 -0.81 -12.71 19.15
CA LEU A 22 -0.14 -13.94 18.66
C LEU A 22 -0.23 -15.13 19.64
N HIS A 23 -0.72 -14.92 20.85
CA HIS A 23 -1.04 -16.01 21.79
C HIS A 23 -2.29 -16.78 21.37
N LEU A 24 -3.13 -16.20 20.50
CA LEU A 24 -4.29 -16.87 19.92
C LEU A 24 -3.85 -17.72 18.73
N VAL A 25 -4.14 -19.01 18.77
CA VAL A 25 -3.74 -20.00 17.75
C VAL A 25 -4.21 -19.55 16.35
N THR A 26 -5.46 -19.12 16.22
CA THR A 26 -6.04 -18.69 14.96
C THR A 26 -5.33 -17.46 14.35
N VAL A 27 -4.91 -16.52 15.19
CA VAL A 27 -4.15 -15.32 14.76
C VAL A 27 -2.77 -15.73 14.29
N ARG A 28 -2.11 -16.58 15.05
CA ARG A 28 -0.77 -17.10 14.73
C ARG A 28 -0.75 -17.88 13.42
N GLU A 29 -1.72 -18.79 13.20
CA GLU A 29 -1.85 -19.58 11.96
C GLU A 29 -2.14 -18.71 10.74
N LYS A 30 -2.99 -17.69 10.87
CA LYS A 30 -3.27 -16.73 9.78
C LYS A 30 -2.02 -15.94 9.40
N LEU A 31 -1.23 -15.48 10.38
CA LEU A 31 0.03 -14.79 10.13
C LEU A 31 1.07 -15.74 9.49
N ASP A 32 1.19 -16.97 9.99
CA ASP A 32 2.08 -17.99 9.43
C ASP A 32 1.80 -18.24 7.95
N ARG A 33 0.52 -18.41 7.59
CA ARG A 33 0.09 -18.55 6.20
C ARG A 33 0.57 -17.39 5.31
N GLU A 34 0.43 -16.16 5.75
CA GLU A 34 0.83 -14.99 4.96
C GLU A 34 2.37 -14.84 4.91
N LEU A 35 3.08 -15.22 5.98
CA LEU A 35 4.54 -15.31 5.96
C LEU A 35 5.04 -16.35 4.96
N LEU A 36 4.44 -17.55 4.95
CA LEU A 36 4.74 -18.61 3.98
C LEU A 36 4.51 -18.12 2.53
N ILE A 37 3.36 -17.53 2.26
CA ILE A 37 3.03 -17.01 0.92
C ILE A 37 4.09 -16.01 0.47
N ASN A 38 4.40 -15.00 1.27
CA ASN A 38 5.33 -13.94 0.89
C ASN A 38 6.79 -14.41 0.88
N THR A 39 7.18 -15.36 1.74
CA THR A 39 8.53 -15.94 1.73
C THR A 39 8.77 -16.78 0.49
N TYR A 40 7.80 -17.58 0.06
CA TYR A 40 7.98 -18.50 -1.09
C TYR A 40 7.55 -17.92 -2.44
N TRP A 41 6.85 -16.82 -2.46
CA TRP A 41 6.62 -16.06 -3.69
C TRP A 41 7.75 -15.06 -3.94
N HIS A 42 8.97 -15.58 -3.99
CA HIS A 42 10.23 -14.80 -3.94
C HIS A 42 10.31 -13.69 -4.99
N THR A 43 9.95 -13.96 -6.26
CA THR A 43 9.98 -12.94 -7.33
C THR A 43 9.11 -11.75 -6.97
N SER A 44 7.93 -12.02 -6.41
CA SER A 44 7.03 -11.00 -5.92
C SER A 44 7.68 -10.17 -4.82
N THR A 45 8.10 -10.82 -3.76
CA THR A 45 8.65 -10.14 -2.56
C THR A 45 9.94 -9.38 -2.86
N LEU A 46 10.85 -9.96 -3.65
CA LEU A 46 12.06 -9.26 -4.12
C LEU A 46 11.70 -7.98 -4.91
N THR A 47 10.73 -8.07 -5.81
CA THR A 47 10.30 -6.91 -6.60
C THR A 47 9.67 -5.83 -5.72
N LEU A 48 8.88 -6.24 -4.71
CA LEU A 48 8.32 -5.30 -3.71
C LEU A 48 9.42 -4.56 -2.96
N MET A 49 10.45 -5.27 -2.46
CA MET A 49 11.57 -4.65 -1.75
C MET A 49 12.32 -3.64 -2.61
N LYS A 50 12.57 -4.00 -3.89
CA LYS A 50 13.25 -3.09 -4.83
C LYS A 50 12.44 -1.82 -5.10
N ARG A 51 11.11 -1.93 -5.26
CA ARG A 51 10.22 -0.77 -5.45
C ARG A 51 10.06 0.06 -4.19
N ALA A 52 9.93 -0.59 -3.04
CA ALA A 52 9.82 0.10 -1.76
C ALA A 52 11.00 1.07 -1.55
N ASN A 53 12.21 0.67 -1.90
CA ASN A 53 13.36 1.58 -1.84
C ASN A 53 13.15 2.87 -2.64
N ARG A 54 12.44 2.81 -3.77
CA ARG A 54 12.16 3.98 -4.61
C ARG A 54 11.08 4.89 -4.04
N TYR A 55 10.01 4.33 -3.49
CA TYR A 55 8.80 5.06 -3.20
C TYR A 55 8.53 5.28 -1.70
N PHE A 56 9.10 4.45 -0.83
CA PHE A 56 8.90 4.61 0.62
C PHE A 56 9.40 5.94 1.15
N PRO A 57 10.57 6.51 0.72
CA PRO A 57 11.00 7.80 1.26
C PRO A 57 9.95 8.90 1.06
N MET A 58 9.32 8.97 -0.10
CA MET A 58 8.25 9.93 -0.40
C MET A 58 6.99 9.62 0.43
N ILE A 59 6.52 8.36 0.44
CA ILE A 59 5.33 7.95 1.20
C ILE A 59 5.53 8.23 2.70
N GLU A 60 6.66 7.83 3.26
CA GLU A 60 7.00 8.05 4.69
C GLU A 60 7.03 9.54 5.06
N SER A 61 7.53 10.40 4.17
CA SER A 61 7.52 11.85 4.40
C SER A 61 6.10 12.37 4.51
N ILE A 62 5.24 12.02 3.55
CA ILE A 62 3.85 12.48 3.52
C ILE A 62 3.05 11.91 4.70
N LEU A 63 3.19 10.62 5.02
CA LEU A 63 2.54 10.02 6.19
C LEU A 63 2.90 10.76 7.48
N ARG A 64 4.18 11.08 7.68
CA ARG A 64 4.68 11.81 8.84
C ARG A 64 4.12 13.24 8.90
N GLU A 65 4.12 13.97 7.80
CA GLU A 65 3.57 15.33 7.70
C GLU A 65 2.08 15.37 8.07
N HIS A 66 1.36 14.31 7.72
CA HIS A 66 -0.07 14.16 8.02
C HIS A 66 -0.36 13.47 9.36
N ASN A 67 0.66 13.11 10.16
CA ASN A 67 0.52 12.38 11.43
C ASN A 67 -0.18 11.03 11.28
N ILE A 68 0.07 10.33 10.18
CA ILE A 68 -0.36 8.94 9.96
C ILE A 68 0.79 8.00 10.34
N PRO A 69 0.52 6.89 11.05
CA PRO A 69 1.54 5.91 11.38
C PRO A 69 2.27 5.37 10.15
N ASP A 70 3.59 5.25 10.27
CA ASP A 70 4.48 4.82 9.19
C ASP A 70 4.12 3.46 8.59
N ASP A 71 3.52 2.58 9.37
CA ASP A 71 3.10 1.24 8.93
C ASP A 71 2.11 1.27 7.75
N PHE A 72 1.40 2.38 7.52
CA PHE A 72 0.50 2.52 6.39
C PHE A 72 1.21 2.51 5.03
N LYS A 73 2.52 2.68 4.97
CA LYS A 73 3.31 2.42 3.74
C LYS A 73 3.17 0.97 3.25
N TYR A 74 3.05 0.02 4.19
CA TYR A 74 2.83 -1.39 3.85
C TYR A 74 1.42 -1.65 3.33
N LEU A 75 0.42 -0.82 3.72
CA LEU A 75 -0.91 -0.87 3.14
C LEU A 75 -0.86 -0.53 1.64
N ALA A 76 -0.26 0.60 1.25
CA ALA A 76 -0.07 0.96 -0.15
C ALA A 76 0.65 -0.14 -0.95
N LEU A 77 1.66 -0.74 -0.32
CA LEU A 77 2.43 -1.83 -0.93
C LEU A 77 1.58 -3.09 -1.15
N VAL A 78 0.69 -3.44 -0.22
CA VAL A 78 -0.22 -4.59 -0.33
C VAL A 78 -1.32 -4.35 -1.36
N GLU A 79 -1.81 -3.11 -1.50
CA GLU A 79 -2.87 -2.74 -2.44
C GLU A 79 -2.44 -2.85 -3.90
N SER A 80 -1.33 -2.26 -4.24
CA SER A 80 -0.92 -2.10 -5.64
C SER A 80 0.45 -2.68 -5.97
N ARG A 81 1.21 -3.15 -4.97
CA ARG A 81 2.63 -3.50 -5.13
C ARG A 81 3.49 -2.30 -5.54
N LEU A 82 3.03 -1.07 -5.21
CA LEU A 82 3.60 0.20 -5.66
C LEU A 82 3.72 0.27 -7.19
N GLU A 83 2.67 -0.14 -7.87
CA GLU A 83 2.50 -0.04 -9.33
C GLU A 83 1.25 0.77 -9.66
N ASN A 84 1.29 1.49 -10.76
CA ASN A 84 0.11 2.16 -11.32
C ASN A 84 -0.77 1.15 -12.06
N VAL A 85 -1.51 0.35 -11.30
CA VAL A 85 -2.40 -0.69 -11.81
C VAL A 85 -3.87 -0.32 -11.65
N ILE A 86 -4.72 -0.95 -12.44
CA ILE A 86 -6.18 -0.83 -12.35
C ILE A 86 -6.74 -2.20 -11.96
N SER A 87 -7.53 -2.23 -10.89
CA SER A 87 -8.23 -3.44 -10.48
C SER A 87 -9.46 -3.72 -11.37
N PRO A 88 -10.01 -4.95 -11.35
CA PRO A 88 -11.26 -5.25 -12.08
C PRO A 88 -12.46 -4.38 -11.68
N ARG A 89 -12.43 -3.77 -10.49
CA ARG A 89 -13.46 -2.83 -10.00
C ARG A 89 -13.15 -1.37 -10.33
N GLY A 90 -12.07 -1.08 -11.07
CA GLY A 90 -11.64 0.26 -11.44
C GLY A 90 -10.92 1.03 -10.33
N ALA A 91 -10.50 0.37 -9.25
CA ALA A 91 -9.59 0.96 -8.29
C ALA A 91 -8.21 1.14 -8.93
N THR A 92 -7.57 2.30 -8.73
CA THR A 92 -6.44 2.73 -9.54
C THR A 92 -5.30 3.29 -8.67
N GLY A 93 -4.07 3.08 -9.15
CA GLY A 93 -2.85 3.68 -8.60
C GLY A 93 -2.33 3.00 -7.34
N PHE A 94 -1.39 3.64 -6.66
CA PHE A 94 -0.70 3.09 -5.49
C PHE A 94 -1.65 2.75 -4.34
N TRP A 95 -2.64 3.59 -4.12
CA TRP A 95 -3.61 3.48 -3.04
C TRP A 95 -4.92 2.83 -3.45
N GLN A 96 -5.05 2.38 -4.71
CA GLN A 96 -6.23 1.69 -5.23
C GLN A 96 -7.55 2.41 -4.95
N PHE A 97 -7.57 3.72 -5.14
CA PHE A 97 -8.79 4.50 -5.01
C PHE A 97 -9.80 4.19 -6.12
N LEU A 98 -11.05 4.00 -5.74
CA LEU A 98 -12.17 4.12 -6.67
C LEU A 98 -12.35 5.59 -7.06
N LYS A 99 -12.89 5.83 -8.27
CA LYS A 99 -13.04 7.18 -8.84
C LYS A 99 -13.79 8.14 -7.92
N GLU A 100 -14.91 7.71 -7.38
CA GLU A 100 -15.74 8.55 -6.53
C GLU A 100 -15.05 8.87 -5.19
N THR A 101 -14.43 7.86 -4.59
CA THR A 101 -13.64 8.04 -3.36
C THR A 101 -12.46 8.99 -3.59
N ALA A 102 -11.74 8.85 -4.71
CA ALA A 102 -10.64 9.74 -5.06
C ALA A 102 -11.08 11.21 -5.11
N ARG A 103 -12.23 11.47 -5.75
CA ARG A 103 -12.81 12.82 -5.83
C ARG A 103 -13.25 13.36 -4.47
N GLU A 104 -13.83 12.52 -3.61
CA GLU A 104 -14.21 12.89 -2.25
C GLU A 104 -13.01 13.41 -1.45
N TYR A 105 -11.83 12.85 -1.69
CA TYR A 105 -10.58 13.22 -1.03
C TYR A 105 -9.69 14.15 -1.86
N GLY A 106 -10.28 14.88 -2.81
CA GLY A 106 -9.64 16.02 -3.48
C GLY A 106 -8.82 15.70 -4.72
N LEU A 107 -8.83 14.45 -5.21
CA LEU A 107 -8.14 14.11 -6.45
C LEU A 107 -8.97 14.47 -7.67
N GLU A 108 -8.34 15.06 -8.68
CA GLU A 108 -8.96 15.26 -9.98
C GLU A 108 -8.99 13.94 -10.75
N VAL A 109 -10.22 13.51 -11.14
CA VAL A 109 -10.40 12.30 -11.94
C VAL A 109 -11.48 12.58 -12.99
N ASN A 110 -11.06 12.83 -14.21
CA ASN A 110 -11.92 13.08 -15.36
C ASN A 110 -11.47 12.26 -16.59
N LEU A 111 -11.80 12.65 -17.80
CA LEU A 111 -11.39 11.97 -19.03
C LEU A 111 -9.94 12.27 -19.42
N GLU A 112 -9.41 13.41 -19.00
CA GLU A 112 -8.10 13.92 -19.40
C GLU A 112 -7.05 13.78 -18.28
N VAL A 113 -7.50 13.88 -17.01
CA VAL A 113 -6.65 13.86 -15.83
C VAL A 113 -7.12 12.78 -14.87
N ASP A 114 -6.20 11.97 -14.37
CA ASP A 114 -6.46 11.00 -13.32
C ASP A 114 -5.32 11.02 -12.30
N GLU A 115 -5.50 11.83 -11.24
CA GLU A 115 -4.50 12.01 -10.19
C GLU A 115 -4.33 10.80 -9.27
N ARG A 116 -5.13 9.74 -9.45
CA ARG A 116 -4.89 8.46 -8.74
C ARG A 116 -3.58 7.81 -9.17
N TYR A 117 -3.07 8.15 -10.36
CA TYR A 117 -1.78 7.71 -10.87
C TYR A 117 -0.60 8.52 -10.32
N ASP A 118 -0.85 9.64 -9.70
CA ASP A 118 0.17 10.46 -9.05
C ASP A 118 0.45 9.91 -7.64
N PRO A 119 1.65 9.37 -7.36
CA PRO A 119 1.94 8.78 -6.07
C PRO A 119 1.90 9.75 -4.91
N GLU A 120 2.31 11.01 -5.12
CA GLU A 120 2.35 12.03 -4.06
C GLU A 120 0.93 12.49 -3.72
N LYS A 121 0.16 12.94 -4.73
CA LYS A 121 -1.22 13.39 -4.53
C LYS A 121 -2.12 12.29 -3.98
N SER A 122 -2.00 11.07 -4.50
CA SER A 122 -2.78 9.95 -4.00
C SER A 122 -2.40 9.55 -2.58
N THR A 123 -1.13 9.75 -2.15
CA THR A 123 -0.72 9.53 -0.77
C THR A 123 -1.31 10.59 0.17
N VAL A 124 -1.36 11.86 -0.24
CA VAL A 124 -2.04 12.92 0.52
C VAL A 124 -3.53 12.59 0.69
N ALA A 125 -4.22 12.22 -0.39
CA ALA A 125 -5.62 11.82 -0.34
C ALA A 125 -5.85 10.61 0.57
N ALA A 126 -4.93 9.64 0.56
CA ALA A 126 -4.99 8.50 1.46
C ALA A 126 -4.85 8.91 2.93
N CYS A 127 -3.97 9.85 3.24
CA CYS A 127 -3.83 10.38 4.59
C CYS A 127 -5.15 11.00 5.09
N GLU A 128 -5.84 11.76 4.26
CA GLU A 128 -7.13 12.36 4.63
C GLU A 128 -8.23 11.29 4.84
N TYR A 129 -8.27 10.27 3.98
CA TYR A 129 -9.14 9.11 4.18
C TYR A 129 -8.86 8.42 5.53
N LEU A 130 -7.60 8.12 5.82
CA LEU A 130 -7.17 7.42 7.02
C LEU A 130 -7.47 8.24 8.30
N LYS A 131 -7.28 9.57 8.28
CA LYS A 131 -7.66 10.46 9.37
C LYS A 131 -9.16 10.42 9.65
N LYS A 132 -9.98 10.52 8.60
CA LYS A 132 -11.43 10.46 8.73
C LYS A 132 -11.87 9.13 9.33
N ALA A 133 -11.35 8.00 8.81
CA ALA A 133 -11.65 6.69 9.37
C ALA A 133 -11.17 6.55 10.83
N PHE A 134 -9.99 7.11 11.16
CA PHE A 134 -9.50 7.09 12.54
C PHE A 134 -10.40 7.90 13.49
N SER A 135 -10.98 8.99 13.03
CA SER A 135 -11.94 9.76 13.86
C SER A 135 -13.18 8.94 14.24
N GLU A 136 -13.54 7.96 13.42
CA GLU A 136 -14.68 7.06 13.65
C GLU A 136 -14.31 5.88 14.55
N TYR A 137 -13.18 5.20 14.27
CA TYR A 137 -12.83 3.94 14.95
C TYR A 137 -11.90 4.10 16.14
N GLN A 138 -11.08 5.13 16.20
CA GLN A 138 -10.00 5.33 17.19
C GLN A 138 -9.08 4.11 17.31
N ASN A 139 -8.94 3.34 16.24
CA ASN A 139 -8.19 2.09 16.16
C ASN A 139 -7.62 1.93 14.74
N TRP A 140 -6.31 1.90 14.61
CA TRP A 140 -5.63 1.85 13.32
C TRP A 140 -5.80 0.53 12.57
N THR A 141 -5.95 -0.57 13.30
CA THR A 141 -6.21 -1.89 12.72
C THR A 141 -7.58 -1.93 12.04
N LEU A 142 -8.60 -1.35 12.70
CA LEU A 142 -9.93 -1.19 12.10
C LEU A 142 -9.91 -0.20 10.92
N VAL A 143 -9.13 0.88 11.00
CA VAL A 143 -8.93 1.81 9.87
C VAL A 143 -8.39 1.08 8.66
N ALA A 144 -7.34 0.26 8.83
CA ALA A 144 -6.79 -0.52 7.72
C ALA A 144 -7.80 -1.57 7.21
N ALA A 145 -8.56 -2.21 8.08
CA ALA A 145 -9.62 -3.13 7.68
C ALA A 145 -10.73 -2.42 6.90
N SER A 146 -11.11 -1.21 7.31
CA SER A 146 -12.12 -0.39 6.63
C SER A 146 -11.67 0.10 5.26
N TYR A 147 -10.37 0.32 5.09
CA TYR A 147 -9.79 0.65 3.78
C TYR A 147 -10.05 -0.44 2.74
N ASN A 148 -9.84 -1.69 3.12
CA ASN A 148 -10.08 -2.85 2.26
C ASN A 148 -11.57 -3.22 2.15
N GLY A 149 -12.27 -3.33 3.29
CA GLY A 149 -13.64 -3.83 3.37
C GLY A 149 -14.72 -2.78 3.10
N GLY A 150 -14.35 -1.50 3.14
CA GLY A 150 -15.26 -0.35 3.08
C GLY A 150 -15.76 0.06 4.47
N ASN A 151 -15.74 1.38 4.73
CA ASN A 151 -16.04 1.96 6.05
C ASN A 151 -17.40 1.50 6.59
N ARG A 152 -18.45 1.60 5.75
CA ARG A 152 -19.81 1.19 6.15
C ARG A 152 -19.86 -0.27 6.61
N ARG A 153 -19.26 -1.20 5.86
CA ARG A 153 -19.32 -2.64 6.18
C ARG A 153 -18.57 -2.98 7.48
N ILE A 154 -17.44 -2.33 7.73
CA ILE A 154 -16.70 -2.54 8.97
C ILE A 154 -17.45 -1.93 10.15
N GLY A 155 -18.04 -0.74 9.99
CA GLY A 155 -18.90 -0.13 11.01
C GLY A 155 -20.09 -1.02 11.38
N GLU A 156 -20.84 -1.52 10.38
CA GLU A 156 -21.92 -2.48 10.58
C GLU A 156 -21.44 -3.74 11.34
N ALA A 157 -20.28 -4.30 10.96
CA ALA A 157 -19.73 -5.48 11.62
C ALA A 157 -19.33 -5.21 13.08
N VAL A 158 -18.75 -4.05 13.38
CA VAL A 158 -18.40 -3.62 14.75
C VAL A 158 -19.66 -3.49 15.61
N GLU A 159 -20.69 -2.85 15.08
CA GLU A 159 -21.96 -2.66 15.80
C GLU A 159 -22.70 -3.99 16.02
N GLU A 160 -22.88 -4.80 14.97
CA GLU A 160 -23.60 -6.07 15.02
C GLU A 160 -22.94 -7.10 15.95
N GLN A 161 -21.60 -7.12 15.96
CA GLN A 161 -20.82 -8.08 16.75
C GLN A 161 -20.38 -7.53 18.10
N ASN A 162 -20.67 -6.25 18.37
CA ASN A 162 -20.38 -5.56 19.63
C ASN A 162 -18.90 -5.72 20.08
N THR A 163 -17.97 -5.60 19.14
CA THR A 163 -16.52 -5.64 19.40
C THR A 163 -15.78 -4.66 18.49
N THR A 164 -14.77 -4.00 19.03
CA THR A 164 -13.84 -3.15 18.29
C THR A 164 -12.48 -3.82 18.04
N ASP A 165 -12.37 -5.10 18.41
CA ASP A 165 -11.16 -5.89 18.13
C ASP A 165 -11.30 -6.55 16.75
N TYR A 166 -10.47 -6.09 15.77
CA TYR A 166 -10.43 -6.69 14.45
C TYR A 166 -10.23 -8.20 14.47
N TYR A 167 -9.43 -8.71 15.40
CA TYR A 167 -9.07 -10.12 15.49
C TYR A 167 -10.21 -11.02 15.93
N GLU A 168 -11.27 -10.44 16.51
CA GLU A 168 -12.52 -11.11 16.91
C GLU A 168 -13.63 -10.98 15.85
N LEU A 169 -13.52 -10.02 14.91
CA LEU A 169 -14.55 -9.77 13.92
C LEU A 169 -14.68 -10.91 12.90
N TRP A 170 -15.90 -11.30 12.63
CA TRP A 170 -16.26 -12.17 11.52
C TRP A 170 -16.44 -11.32 10.27
N LEU A 171 -15.45 -11.41 9.40
CA LEU A 171 -15.38 -10.68 8.14
C LEU A 171 -15.28 -11.66 6.95
N ASN A 172 -15.53 -11.18 5.74
CA ASN A 172 -15.27 -11.98 4.55
C ASN A 172 -13.78 -12.37 4.46
N GLU A 173 -13.45 -13.41 3.68
CA GLU A 173 -12.10 -13.98 3.63
C GLU A 173 -11.04 -12.92 3.27
N GLU A 174 -11.32 -12.04 2.30
CA GLU A 174 -10.38 -11.01 1.84
C GLU A 174 -10.03 -10.03 2.98
N THR A 175 -11.04 -9.45 3.61
CA THR A 175 -10.85 -8.47 4.70
C THR A 175 -10.32 -9.12 5.98
N SER A 176 -10.71 -10.36 6.28
CA SER A 176 -10.20 -11.10 7.45
C SER A 176 -8.72 -11.50 7.33
N ARG A 177 -8.15 -11.45 6.12
CA ARG A 177 -6.73 -11.71 5.85
C ARG A 177 -5.91 -10.45 5.70
N TYR A 178 -6.56 -9.30 5.55
CA TYR A 178 -5.91 -8.08 5.09
C TYR A 178 -4.80 -7.61 6.02
N ILE A 179 -5.07 -7.51 7.32
CA ILE A 179 -4.08 -7.10 8.32
C ILE A 179 -2.91 -8.09 8.37
N TYR A 180 -3.17 -9.39 8.30
CA TYR A 180 -2.09 -10.41 8.31
C TYR A 180 -1.19 -10.30 7.08
N ARG A 181 -1.73 -9.91 5.92
CA ARG A 181 -0.93 -9.61 4.72
C ARG A 181 0.01 -8.43 4.96
N ILE A 182 -0.49 -7.36 5.58
CA ILE A 182 0.32 -6.18 5.95
C ILE A 182 1.38 -6.58 6.96
N LEU A 183 1.01 -7.28 8.03
CA LEU A 183 1.93 -7.72 9.07
C LEU A 183 3.03 -8.64 8.54
N ALA A 184 2.70 -9.59 7.67
CA ALA A 184 3.67 -10.49 7.06
C ALA A 184 4.69 -9.73 6.21
N VAL A 185 4.23 -8.79 5.38
CA VAL A 185 5.14 -7.97 4.57
C VAL A 185 6.00 -7.07 5.47
N LYS A 186 5.42 -6.39 6.46
CA LYS A 186 6.17 -5.61 7.46
C LYS A 186 7.27 -6.45 8.09
N THR A 187 6.94 -7.64 8.59
CA THR A 187 7.86 -8.56 9.25
C THR A 187 9.05 -8.93 8.34
N ILE A 188 8.76 -9.29 7.09
CA ILE A 188 9.79 -9.69 6.13
C ILE A 188 10.68 -8.48 5.76
N PHE A 189 10.09 -7.30 5.57
CA PHE A 189 10.83 -6.08 5.24
C PHE A 189 11.74 -5.60 6.37
N GLN A 190 11.33 -5.77 7.62
CA GLN A 190 12.14 -5.41 8.79
C GLN A 190 13.34 -6.36 8.99
N ASN A 191 13.22 -7.62 8.57
CA ASN A 191 14.25 -8.64 8.76
C ASN A 191 14.41 -9.53 7.51
N PRO A 192 14.75 -8.99 6.32
CA PRO A 192 14.71 -9.74 5.08
C PRO A 192 15.59 -10.97 5.05
N THR A 193 16.77 -10.90 5.62
CA THR A 193 17.73 -12.04 5.65
C THR A 193 17.21 -13.23 6.46
N ARG A 194 16.39 -12.98 7.50
CA ARG A 194 15.74 -14.03 8.30
C ARG A 194 14.74 -14.85 7.48
N TYR A 195 14.17 -14.23 6.46
CA TYR A 195 13.21 -14.83 5.53
C TYR A 195 13.83 -15.23 4.19
N GLY A 196 15.17 -15.27 4.12
CA GLY A 196 15.91 -15.75 2.95
C GLY A 196 16.11 -14.72 1.83
N PHE A 197 15.83 -13.44 2.08
CA PHE A 197 16.04 -12.37 1.12
C PHE A 197 17.34 -11.63 1.37
N TYR A 198 18.25 -11.72 0.39
CA TYR A 198 19.56 -11.08 0.44
C TYR A 198 19.63 -10.05 -0.69
N LEU A 199 19.67 -8.77 -0.32
CA LEU A 199 19.72 -7.64 -1.26
C LEU A 199 20.86 -6.72 -0.84
N THR A 200 21.63 -6.28 -1.81
CA THR A 200 22.61 -5.22 -1.65
C THR A 200 22.02 -3.88 -2.13
N PRO A 201 22.56 -2.73 -1.76
CA PRO A 201 22.08 -1.44 -2.26
C PRO A 201 22.02 -1.35 -3.80
N SER A 202 22.92 -2.03 -4.51
CA SER A 202 22.92 -2.08 -5.98
C SER A 202 21.78 -2.90 -6.59
N ASP A 203 21.12 -3.75 -5.79
CA ASP A 203 19.96 -4.52 -6.24
C ASP A 203 18.66 -3.73 -6.18
N LEU A 204 18.63 -2.64 -5.42
CA LEU A 204 17.43 -1.84 -5.16
C LEU A 204 17.17 -0.86 -6.31
N TYR A 205 15.89 -0.53 -6.54
CA TYR A 205 15.55 0.50 -7.51
C TYR A 205 15.76 1.88 -6.89
N PRO A 206 16.58 2.75 -7.48
CA PRO A 206 16.81 4.09 -6.97
C PRO A 206 15.57 4.96 -7.16
N GLU A 207 15.48 6.04 -6.40
CA GLU A 207 14.53 7.12 -6.66
C GLU A 207 14.69 7.64 -8.08
N ILE A 208 13.56 8.01 -8.70
CA ILE A 208 13.56 8.64 -10.02
C ILE A 208 13.53 10.15 -9.77
N PRO A 209 14.62 10.88 -10.10
CA PRO A 209 14.59 12.31 -9.96
C PRO A 209 13.52 12.90 -10.89
N SER A 210 12.69 13.79 -10.37
CA SER A 210 11.65 14.49 -11.12
C SER A 210 11.85 16.00 -10.98
N GLU A 211 11.45 16.73 -11.99
CA GLU A 211 11.43 18.19 -12.01
C GLU A 211 10.06 18.66 -12.46
N GLU A 212 9.49 19.61 -11.73
CA GLU A 212 8.22 20.21 -12.12
C GLU A 212 8.42 21.19 -13.27
N ILE A 213 7.67 21.00 -14.34
CA ILE A 213 7.64 21.90 -15.49
C ILE A 213 6.25 22.50 -15.61
N ARG A 214 6.18 23.84 -15.51
CA ARG A 214 4.95 24.56 -15.76
C ARG A 214 4.72 24.73 -17.26
N VAL A 215 3.63 24.20 -17.75
CA VAL A 215 3.19 24.34 -19.15
C VAL A 215 2.10 25.40 -19.23
N GLU A 216 2.35 26.48 -19.98
CA GLU A 216 1.43 27.61 -20.11
C GLU A 216 0.64 27.61 -21.43
N LYS A 217 0.89 26.63 -22.31
CA LYS A 217 0.26 26.51 -23.63
C LYS A 217 -0.16 25.08 -23.89
N ASP A 218 -1.16 24.91 -24.73
CA ASP A 218 -1.55 23.57 -25.20
C ASP A 218 -0.38 22.83 -25.82
N ILE A 219 -0.26 21.53 -25.49
CA ILE A 219 0.74 20.63 -26.06
C ILE A 219 0.03 19.78 -27.13
N PRO A 220 0.09 20.18 -28.42
CA PRO A 220 -0.61 19.44 -29.48
C PRO A 220 -0.01 18.06 -29.75
N ASP A 221 1.27 17.87 -29.44
CA ASP A 221 1.99 16.59 -29.57
C ASP A 221 2.82 16.34 -28.31
N LEU A 222 2.32 15.47 -27.45
CA LEU A 222 2.97 15.11 -26.19
C LEU A 222 4.30 14.36 -26.41
N MET A 223 4.45 13.62 -27.53
CA MET A 223 5.67 12.90 -27.85
C MET A 223 6.77 13.86 -28.31
N ALA A 224 6.44 14.81 -29.17
CA ALA A 224 7.37 15.85 -29.57
C ALA A 224 7.80 16.73 -28.38
N PHE A 225 6.88 17.01 -27.46
CA PHE A 225 7.20 17.73 -26.24
C PHE A 225 8.16 16.96 -25.35
N ALA A 226 7.95 15.65 -25.14
CA ALA A 226 8.87 14.81 -24.38
C ALA A 226 10.26 14.75 -25.01
N ASP A 227 10.34 14.58 -26.33
CA ASP A 227 11.60 14.61 -27.07
C ASP A 227 12.35 15.94 -26.88
N SER A 228 11.63 17.07 -26.86
CA SER A 228 12.20 18.40 -26.62
C SER A 228 12.81 18.58 -25.23
N LEU A 229 12.29 17.81 -24.24
CA LEU A 229 12.80 17.78 -22.87
C LEU A 229 13.83 16.68 -22.62
N GLY A 230 14.18 15.90 -23.65
CA GLY A 230 15.08 14.74 -23.50
C GLY A 230 14.50 13.60 -22.66
N ILE A 231 13.19 13.57 -22.49
CA ILE A 231 12.49 12.54 -21.69
C ILE A 231 12.27 11.31 -22.56
N PHE A 232 12.68 10.15 -22.06
CA PHE A 232 12.45 8.89 -22.75
C PHE A 232 10.94 8.57 -22.81
N ARG A 233 10.38 8.38 -24.01
CA ARG A 233 8.93 8.21 -24.27
C ARG A 233 8.23 7.16 -23.39
N LEU A 234 8.95 6.08 -23.04
CA LEU A 234 8.43 5.05 -22.12
C LEU A 234 8.19 5.56 -20.69
N ILE A 235 8.83 6.66 -20.28
CA ILE A 235 8.61 7.26 -18.95
C ILE A 235 7.25 7.97 -18.92
N LEU A 236 6.86 8.65 -20.00
CA LEU A 236 5.55 9.30 -20.10
C LEU A 236 4.40 8.31 -19.92
N ASN A 237 4.47 7.13 -20.54
CA ASN A 237 3.46 6.09 -20.40
C ASN A 237 3.38 5.48 -18.98
N LYS A 238 4.42 5.64 -18.15
CA LYS A 238 4.38 5.21 -16.76
C LYS A 238 3.78 6.24 -15.83
N ILE A 239 3.91 7.52 -16.18
CA ILE A 239 3.40 8.65 -15.40
C ILE A 239 1.93 8.90 -15.73
N LYS A 240 1.55 8.75 -16.98
CA LYS A 240 0.17 8.85 -17.47
C LYS A 240 -0.08 7.70 -18.46
N PRO A 241 -0.60 6.54 -18.02
CA PRO A 241 -1.07 5.52 -18.96
C PRO A 241 -2.19 6.10 -19.81
N LEU A 242 -1.99 6.12 -21.12
CA LEU A 242 -2.99 6.52 -22.12
C LEU A 242 -4.12 5.49 -22.14
#